data_872d0c23c5cf032ed42d7af2ea708748
#
_entry.id   872d0c23c5cf032ed42d7af2ea708748
#
_cell.length_a   1.000
_cell.length_b   1.000
_cell.length_c   1.000
_cell.angle_alpha   90.00
_cell.angle_beta   90.00
_cell.angle_gamma   90.00
#
_symmetry.space_group_name_H-M   'P 1'
#
loop_
_entity.id
_entity.type
_entity.pdbx_description
1 polymer ?
#
loop_
_entity_poly.entity_id
_entity_poly.type
_entity_poly.pdbx_seq_one_letter_code
_entity_poly.pdbx_strand_id
1 'polypeptide(L)'
;MSVNDRVNDDLVVKKALSLEPLIFLAIAGFILGMFSSRMGLVNMLNTMMNTAYDLLINTVLYITAIAVIAGAMSGLLSEFGVLAVINKILSPLMKPLYGLPGAAVIGVLTTYLSDNPAILTLAEDDNFRRYFKKYQLPALTNIGTAFGMGLIITTFMIGLKAPSGVNFIKAVIVGNVGAVVGSIVSARLMLCKTKKNLRKD
;
A
#
# COMPACT_ATOMS: atom_id res chain seq x y z
N MET A 1 5.20 -15.93 39.73
CA MET A 1 5.72 -14.93 38.82
C MET A 1 4.50 -14.26 38.18
N SER A 2 4.18 -13.03 38.58
CA SER A 2 2.92 -12.38 38.23
C SER A 2 3.00 -11.84 36.79
N VAL A 3 1.83 -11.72 36.14
CA VAL A 3 1.71 -11.19 34.77
C VAL A 3 2.29 -9.76 34.66
N ASN A 4 2.36 -9.02 35.76
CA ASN A 4 2.95 -7.68 35.85
C ASN A 4 4.48 -7.66 35.66
N ASP A 5 5.19 -8.76 35.98
CA ASP A 5 6.67 -8.78 35.84
C ASP A 5 7.14 -8.94 34.40
N ARG A 6 6.26 -9.39 33.47
CA ARG A 6 6.60 -9.55 32.06
C ARG A 6 6.33 -8.31 31.23
N VAL A 7 5.52 -7.38 31.72
CA VAL A 7 5.17 -6.14 30.98
C VAL A 7 6.26 -5.06 31.15
N ASN A 8 7.09 -5.15 32.16
CA ASN A 8 8.12 -4.16 32.43
C ASN A 8 9.47 -4.40 31.73
N ASP A 9 9.70 -5.60 31.18
CA ASP A 9 11.00 -5.92 30.56
C ASP A 9 11.14 -5.43 29.11
N ASP A 10 10.03 -5.08 28.44
CA ASP A 10 10.02 -4.64 27.04
C ASP A 10 9.85 -3.12 26.86
N LEU A 11 9.73 -2.35 27.94
CA LEU A 11 9.69 -0.89 27.88
C LEU A 11 11.11 -0.33 27.77
N VAL A 12 11.57 -0.10 26.55
CA VAL A 12 12.77 0.68 26.31
C VAL A 12 12.51 2.12 26.75
N VAL A 13 12.79 2.41 28.03
CA VAL A 13 12.73 3.78 28.57
C VAL A 13 13.84 4.58 27.91
N LYS A 14 13.53 5.34 26.87
CA LYS A 14 14.48 6.28 26.24
C LYS A 14 14.85 7.33 27.28
N LYS A 15 16.12 7.39 27.67
CA LYS A 15 16.63 8.47 28.53
C LYS A 15 16.42 9.81 27.81
N ALA A 16 15.81 10.78 28.50
CA ALA A 16 15.52 12.11 27.94
C ALA A 16 16.77 12.85 27.39
N LEU A 17 17.93 12.51 27.90
CA LEU A 17 19.25 13.03 27.50
C LEU A 17 20.09 11.91 26.86
N SER A 18 19.59 11.26 25.82
CA SER A 18 20.39 10.36 25.00
C SER A 18 21.07 11.13 23.86
N LEU A 19 22.09 10.54 23.26
CA LEU A 19 22.81 11.14 22.13
C LEU A 19 21.90 11.30 20.90
N GLU A 20 20.90 10.43 20.74
CA GLU A 20 19.97 10.43 19.61
C GLU A 20 19.17 11.74 19.45
N PRO A 21 18.49 12.31 20.51
CA PRO A 21 17.81 13.57 20.38
C PRO A 21 18.73 14.74 20.04
N LEU A 22 19.97 14.73 20.57
CA LEU A 22 20.94 15.78 20.28
C LEU A 22 21.39 15.75 18.81
N ILE A 23 21.67 14.56 18.28
CA ILE A 23 21.99 14.37 16.86
C ILE A 23 20.80 14.81 15.98
N PHE A 24 19.59 14.39 16.34
CA PHE A 24 18.38 14.79 15.60
C PHE A 24 18.21 16.32 15.56
N LEU A 25 18.32 16.98 16.71
CA LEU A 25 18.21 18.44 16.81
C LEU A 25 19.33 19.14 16.03
N ALA A 26 20.55 18.63 16.05
CA ALA A 26 21.65 19.19 15.29
C ALA A 26 21.42 19.08 13.79
N ILE A 27 20.97 17.92 13.30
CA ILE A 27 20.65 17.68 11.88
C ILE A 27 19.48 18.55 11.46
N ALA A 28 18.37 18.55 12.22
CA ALA A 28 17.19 19.35 11.93
C ALA A 28 17.51 20.85 11.93
N GLY A 29 18.25 21.31 12.94
CA GLY A 29 18.70 22.71 13.03
C GLY A 29 19.63 23.11 11.87
N PHE A 30 20.51 22.22 11.45
CA PHE A 30 21.39 22.46 10.29
C PHE A 30 20.58 22.58 8.99
N ILE A 31 19.63 21.67 8.75
CA ILE A 31 18.77 21.71 7.56
C ILE A 31 17.92 23.00 7.53
N LEU A 32 17.22 23.31 8.63
CA LEU A 32 16.41 24.51 8.73
C LEU A 32 17.26 25.79 8.62
N GLY A 33 18.45 25.81 9.24
CA GLY A 33 19.39 26.89 9.14
C GLY A 33 19.90 27.13 7.71
N MET A 34 20.17 26.04 6.97
CA MET A 34 20.57 26.14 5.57
C MET A 34 19.45 26.73 4.70
N PHE A 35 18.21 26.32 4.87
CA PHE A 35 17.08 26.92 4.13
C PHE A 35 16.85 28.37 4.55
N SER A 36 16.85 28.65 5.85
CA SER A 36 16.68 30.01 6.38
C SER A 36 17.74 30.97 5.88
N SER A 37 18.99 30.55 5.77
CA SER A 37 20.10 31.39 5.25
C SER A 37 19.95 31.72 3.75
N ARG A 38 19.26 30.89 2.99
CA ARG A 38 19.04 31.10 1.54
C ARG A 38 17.79 31.91 1.23
N MET A 39 16.72 31.69 1.98
CA MET A 39 15.39 32.23 1.70
C MET A 39 14.99 33.34 2.70
N GLY A 40 15.66 33.45 3.84
CA GLY A 40 15.20 34.21 5.02
C GLY A 40 14.16 33.39 5.82
N LEU A 41 14.19 33.57 7.16
CA LEU A 41 13.34 32.77 8.05
C LEU A 41 11.83 32.96 7.77
N VAL A 42 11.40 34.20 7.55
CA VAL A 42 9.97 34.50 7.28
C VAL A 42 9.50 33.86 5.98
N ASN A 43 10.29 33.99 4.91
CA ASN A 43 9.95 33.37 3.61
C ASN A 43 9.96 31.84 3.69
N MET A 44 10.89 31.27 4.43
CA MET A 44 10.94 29.83 4.66
C MET A 44 9.65 29.35 5.34
N LEU A 45 9.25 29.98 6.43
CA LEU A 45 8.03 29.61 7.16
C LEU A 45 6.78 29.80 6.31
N ASN A 46 6.66 30.90 5.59
CA ASN A 46 5.53 31.16 4.70
C ASN A 46 5.47 30.11 3.56
N THR A 47 6.60 29.76 2.98
CA THR A 47 6.65 28.72 1.93
C THR A 47 6.25 27.37 2.50
N MET A 48 6.73 26.99 3.68
CA MET A 48 6.34 25.75 4.35
C MET A 48 4.83 25.70 4.60
N MET A 49 4.25 26.78 5.15
CA MET A 49 2.82 26.86 5.45
C MET A 49 1.96 26.81 4.17
N ASN A 50 2.33 27.60 3.16
CA ASN A 50 1.59 27.62 1.89
C ASN A 50 1.68 26.26 1.16
N THR A 51 2.86 25.64 1.15
CA THR A 51 3.03 24.32 0.55
C THR A 51 2.22 23.26 1.32
N ALA A 52 2.25 23.29 2.65
CA ALA A 52 1.47 22.35 3.45
C ALA A 52 -0.05 22.53 3.22
N TYR A 53 -0.53 23.78 3.16
CA TYR A 53 -1.92 24.10 2.86
C TYR A 53 -2.32 23.63 1.46
N ASP A 54 -1.52 23.93 0.45
CA ASP A 54 -1.78 23.54 -0.94
C ASP A 54 -1.82 22.01 -1.11
N LEU A 55 -0.86 21.30 -0.52
CA LEU A 55 -0.85 19.83 -0.52
C LEU A 55 -2.07 19.26 0.20
N LEU A 56 -2.46 19.83 1.34
CA LEU A 56 -3.62 19.34 2.10
C LEU A 56 -4.92 19.53 1.30
N ILE A 57 -5.15 20.72 0.77
CA ILE A 57 -6.42 21.07 0.09
C ILE A 57 -6.46 20.46 -1.32
N ASN A 58 -5.45 20.70 -2.13
CA ASN A 58 -5.49 20.36 -3.55
C ASN A 58 -5.04 18.92 -3.85
N THR A 59 -4.34 18.27 -2.92
CA THR A 59 -3.89 16.89 -3.12
C THR A 59 -4.61 15.93 -2.18
N VAL A 60 -4.46 16.10 -0.87
CA VAL A 60 -4.98 15.13 0.11
C VAL A 60 -6.50 15.08 0.08
N LEU A 61 -7.20 16.21 0.14
CA LEU A 61 -8.68 16.23 0.09
C LEU A 61 -9.20 15.75 -1.26
N TYR A 62 -8.53 16.06 -2.36
CA TYR A 62 -8.90 15.58 -3.68
C TYR A 62 -8.79 14.04 -3.77
N ILE A 63 -7.67 13.47 -3.33
CA ILE A 63 -7.48 12.01 -3.27
C ILE A 63 -8.51 11.35 -2.34
N THR A 64 -8.78 11.98 -1.19
CA THR A 64 -9.79 11.49 -0.23
C THR A 64 -11.19 11.45 -0.86
N ALA A 65 -11.58 12.49 -1.59
CA ALA A 65 -12.88 12.51 -2.30
C ALA A 65 -12.97 11.38 -3.33
N ILE A 66 -11.90 11.14 -4.10
CA ILE A 66 -11.84 10.02 -5.04
C ILE A 66 -11.90 8.68 -4.31
N ALA A 67 -11.22 8.54 -3.17
CA ALA A 67 -11.26 7.31 -2.37
C ALA A 67 -12.67 7.00 -1.84
N VAL A 68 -13.42 8.03 -1.43
CA VAL A 68 -14.82 7.88 -1.01
C VAL A 68 -15.70 7.39 -2.17
N ILE A 69 -15.57 8.00 -3.35
CA ILE A 69 -16.33 7.59 -4.56
C ILE A 69 -15.94 6.16 -4.97
N ALA A 70 -14.64 5.85 -5.02
CA ALA A 70 -14.15 4.52 -5.37
C ALA A 70 -14.63 3.47 -4.35
N GLY A 71 -14.64 3.80 -3.06
CA GLY A 71 -15.17 2.94 -2.00
C GLY A 71 -16.66 2.67 -2.14
N ALA A 72 -17.44 3.71 -2.46
CA ALA A 72 -18.88 3.55 -2.73
C ALA A 72 -19.12 2.65 -3.95
N MET A 73 -18.38 2.86 -5.04
CA MET A 73 -18.47 2.00 -6.23
C MET A 73 -18.08 0.55 -5.91
N SER A 74 -17.00 0.36 -5.15
CA SER A 74 -16.56 -0.96 -4.69
C SER A 74 -17.66 -1.68 -3.89
N GLY A 75 -18.32 -0.95 -2.97
CA GLY A 75 -19.45 -1.46 -2.20
C GLY A 75 -20.61 -1.90 -3.10
N LEU A 76 -21.00 -1.08 -4.08
CA LEU A 76 -22.04 -1.42 -5.05
C LEU A 76 -21.65 -2.66 -5.89
N LEU A 77 -20.43 -2.72 -6.40
CA LEU A 77 -19.94 -3.89 -7.17
C LEU A 77 -19.98 -5.17 -6.34
N SER A 78 -19.70 -5.07 -5.04
CA SER A 78 -19.79 -6.19 -4.11
C SER A 78 -21.24 -6.63 -3.89
N GLU A 79 -22.14 -5.68 -3.59
CA GLU A 79 -23.57 -5.93 -3.31
C GLU A 79 -24.29 -6.55 -4.50
N PHE A 80 -24.03 -6.05 -5.70
CA PHE A 80 -24.60 -6.61 -6.94
C PHE A 80 -23.90 -7.90 -7.43
N GLY A 81 -22.98 -8.46 -6.66
CA GLY A 81 -22.32 -9.71 -6.99
C GLY A 81 -21.34 -9.65 -8.16
N VAL A 82 -20.98 -8.46 -8.65
CA VAL A 82 -20.04 -8.29 -9.76
C VAL A 82 -18.67 -8.86 -9.40
N LEU A 83 -18.24 -8.70 -8.13
CA LEU A 83 -16.98 -9.29 -7.65
C LEU A 83 -17.00 -10.82 -7.71
N ALA A 84 -18.12 -11.47 -7.49
CA ALA A 84 -18.26 -12.92 -7.62
C ALA A 84 -18.08 -13.36 -9.08
N VAL A 85 -18.61 -12.61 -10.04
CA VAL A 85 -18.42 -12.87 -11.47
C VAL A 85 -16.94 -12.72 -11.86
N ILE A 86 -16.32 -11.61 -11.47
CA ILE A 86 -14.90 -11.36 -11.73
C ILE A 86 -14.03 -12.47 -11.10
N ASN A 87 -14.33 -12.85 -9.85
CA ASN A 87 -13.65 -13.95 -9.17
C ASN A 87 -13.77 -15.25 -9.95
N LYS A 88 -14.96 -15.60 -10.44
CA LYS A 88 -15.20 -16.81 -11.24
C LYS A 88 -14.38 -16.81 -12.52
N ILE A 89 -14.25 -15.67 -13.20
CA ILE A 89 -13.48 -15.53 -14.45
C ILE A 89 -11.97 -15.62 -14.19
N LEU A 90 -11.48 -14.92 -13.14
CA LEU A 90 -10.04 -14.83 -12.86
C LEU A 90 -9.49 -16.02 -12.08
N SER A 91 -10.33 -16.71 -11.31
CA SER A 91 -9.92 -17.85 -10.46
C SER A 91 -9.13 -18.93 -11.21
N PRO A 92 -9.52 -19.40 -12.41
CA PRO A 92 -8.75 -20.39 -13.15
C PRO A 92 -7.38 -19.90 -13.61
N LEU A 93 -7.20 -18.58 -13.77
CA LEU A 93 -5.94 -17.97 -14.20
C LEU A 93 -4.90 -17.87 -13.07
N MET A 94 -5.33 -17.91 -11.80
CA MET A 94 -4.43 -17.79 -10.66
C MET A 94 -3.39 -18.91 -10.59
N LYS A 95 -3.79 -20.15 -10.86
CA LYS A 95 -2.88 -21.29 -10.80
C LYS A 95 -1.80 -21.23 -11.89
N PRO A 96 -2.11 -21.06 -13.18
CA PRO A 96 -1.10 -21.00 -14.24
C PRO A 96 -0.25 -19.73 -14.18
N LEU A 97 -0.80 -18.57 -13.83
CA LEU A 97 -0.05 -17.32 -13.81
C LEU A 97 0.73 -17.12 -12.51
N TYR A 98 0.07 -17.22 -11.37
CA TYR A 98 0.65 -16.91 -10.07
C TYR A 98 1.15 -18.14 -9.28
N GLY A 99 0.70 -19.36 -9.63
CA GLY A 99 0.97 -20.56 -8.84
C GLY A 99 0.21 -20.61 -7.51
N LEU A 100 -0.84 -19.80 -7.38
CA LEU A 100 -1.70 -19.68 -6.21
C LEU A 100 -3.08 -20.30 -6.46
N PRO A 101 -3.81 -20.71 -5.40
CA PRO A 101 -5.20 -21.11 -5.52
C PRO A 101 -6.09 -20.00 -6.07
N GLY A 102 -7.23 -20.37 -6.69
CA GLY A 102 -8.20 -19.40 -7.20
C GLY A 102 -8.73 -18.44 -6.17
N ALA A 103 -8.79 -18.82 -4.89
CA ALA A 103 -9.16 -17.94 -3.78
C ALA A 103 -8.27 -16.68 -3.68
N ALA A 104 -7.05 -16.70 -4.23
CA ALA A 104 -6.18 -15.52 -4.26
C ALA A 104 -6.78 -14.33 -5.01
N VAL A 105 -7.70 -14.55 -5.94
CA VAL A 105 -8.42 -13.46 -6.65
C VAL A 105 -9.14 -12.55 -5.67
N ILE A 106 -9.74 -13.11 -4.62
CA ILE A 106 -10.45 -12.32 -3.60
C ILE A 106 -9.48 -11.33 -2.96
N GLY A 107 -8.29 -11.79 -2.56
CA GLY A 107 -7.26 -10.92 -2.01
C GLY A 107 -6.81 -9.82 -2.98
N VAL A 108 -6.58 -10.18 -4.26
CA VAL A 108 -6.21 -9.22 -5.31
C VAL A 108 -7.31 -8.17 -5.51
N LEU A 109 -8.57 -8.59 -5.66
CA LEU A 109 -9.70 -7.70 -5.88
C LEU A 109 -9.92 -6.77 -4.67
N THR A 110 -9.91 -7.32 -3.46
CA THR A 110 -10.10 -6.53 -2.24
C THR A 110 -9.01 -5.46 -2.11
N THR A 111 -7.77 -5.82 -2.40
CA THR A 111 -6.64 -4.87 -2.35
C THR A 111 -6.71 -3.82 -3.46
N TYR A 112 -7.09 -4.20 -4.68
CA TYR A 112 -7.24 -3.27 -5.80
C TYR A 112 -8.35 -2.24 -5.56
N LEU A 113 -9.46 -2.69 -4.95
CA LEU A 113 -10.62 -1.86 -4.65
C LEU A 113 -10.47 -1.03 -3.37
N SER A 114 -9.58 -1.43 -2.48
CA SER A 114 -9.35 -0.78 -1.19
C SER A 114 -7.88 -0.39 -1.04
N ASP A 115 -7.13 -1.11 -0.19
CA ASP A 115 -5.73 -0.83 0.10
C ASP A 115 -4.98 -2.11 0.50
N ASN A 116 -3.66 -2.00 0.60
CA ASN A 116 -2.76 -3.09 0.94
C ASN A 116 -3.09 -3.81 2.28
N PRO A 117 -3.49 -3.13 3.38
CA PRO A 117 -3.91 -3.80 4.60
C PRO A 117 -5.03 -4.83 4.42
N ALA A 118 -5.88 -4.68 3.41
CA ALA A 118 -7.01 -5.59 3.18
C ALA A 118 -6.57 -7.03 2.91
N ILE A 119 -5.49 -7.25 2.15
CA ILE A 119 -4.97 -8.61 1.91
C ILE A 119 -4.28 -9.19 3.13
N LEU A 120 -3.70 -8.35 3.99
CA LEU A 120 -3.09 -8.78 5.25
C LEU A 120 -4.17 -9.29 6.21
N THR A 121 -5.25 -8.53 6.39
CA THR A 121 -6.41 -8.93 7.19
C THR A 121 -7.01 -10.25 6.69
N LEU A 122 -7.17 -10.39 5.36
CA LEU A 122 -7.63 -11.65 4.77
C LEU A 122 -6.65 -12.82 5.04
N ALA A 123 -5.34 -12.57 4.96
CA ALA A 123 -4.33 -13.60 5.22
C ALA A 123 -4.28 -14.04 6.70
N GLU A 124 -4.79 -13.24 7.61
CA GLU A 124 -4.95 -13.55 9.04
C GLU A 124 -6.26 -14.29 9.35
N ASP A 125 -7.29 -14.15 8.50
CA ASP A 125 -8.57 -14.87 8.67
C ASP A 125 -8.40 -16.37 8.43
N ASP A 126 -8.72 -17.17 9.44
CA ASP A 126 -8.54 -18.64 9.40
C ASP A 126 -9.41 -19.30 8.33
N ASN A 127 -10.58 -18.75 7.99
CA ASN A 127 -11.46 -19.28 6.96
C ASN A 127 -10.90 -19.05 5.56
N PHE A 128 -10.26 -17.91 5.34
CA PHE A 128 -9.62 -17.60 4.07
C PHE A 128 -8.27 -18.30 3.95
N ARG A 129 -7.49 -18.31 5.03
CA ARG A 129 -6.14 -18.88 5.10
C ARG A 129 -6.09 -20.37 4.79
N ARG A 130 -7.13 -21.15 5.12
CA ARG A 130 -7.19 -22.60 4.85
C ARG A 130 -7.13 -22.98 3.38
N TYR A 131 -7.41 -22.05 2.46
CA TYR A 131 -7.26 -22.29 1.02
C TYR A 131 -5.80 -22.28 0.55
N PHE A 132 -4.88 -21.83 1.41
CA PHE A 132 -3.47 -21.63 1.07
C PHE A 132 -2.55 -22.52 1.89
N LYS A 133 -1.49 -23.01 1.26
CA LYS A 133 -0.39 -23.65 1.97
C LYS A 133 0.47 -22.57 2.64
N LYS A 134 1.12 -22.88 3.77
CA LYS A 134 1.96 -21.93 4.53
C LYS A 134 2.96 -21.18 3.66
N TYR A 135 3.59 -21.85 2.69
CA TYR A 135 4.57 -21.23 1.77
C TYR A 135 3.94 -20.29 0.73
N GLN A 136 2.61 -20.32 0.55
CA GLN A 136 1.90 -19.47 -0.41
C GLN A 136 1.45 -18.15 0.20
N LEU A 137 1.31 -18.06 1.52
CA LEU A 137 0.85 -16.84 2.20
C LEU A 137 1.77 -15.63 1.96
N PRO A 138 3.11 -15.74 2.05
CA PRO A 138 3.98 -14.61 1.73
C PRO A 138 3.85 -14.12 0.28
N ALA A 139 3.62 -15.04 -0.67
CA ALA A 139 3.39 -14.66 -2.06
C ALA A 139 2.04 -13.97 -2.24
N LEU A 140 1.00 -14.42 -1.53
CA LEU A 140 -0.32 -13.78 -1.53
C LEU A 140 -0.24 -12.34 -1.01
N THR A 141 0.36 -12.11 0.16
CA THR A 141 0.49 -10.78 0.75
C THR A 141 1.34 -9.83 -0.10
N ASN A 142 2.38 -10.37 -0.76
CA ASN A 142 3.23 -9.60 -1.66
C ASN A 142 2.49 -9.11 -2.93
N ILE A 143 1.48 -9.84 -3.41
CA ILE A 143 0.64 -9.38 -4.52
C ILE A 143 -0.10 -8.07 -4.15
N GLY A 144 -0.50 -7.92 -2.89
CA GLY A 144 -1.13 -6.71 -2.39
C GLY A 144 -0.31 -5.45 -2.63
N THR A 145 1.02 -5.54 -2.58
CA THR A 145 1.91 -4.41 -2.85
C THR A 145 1.78 -3.88 -4.29
N ALA A 146 1.49 -4.75 -5.25
CA ALA A 146 1.32 -4.36 -6.65
C ALA A 146 -0.06 -3.75 -6.96
N PHE A 147 -1.07 -4.11 -6.18
CA PHE A 147 -2.47 -3.74 -6.43
C PHE A 147 -3.06 -2.79 -5.38
N GLY A 148 -2.33 -2.47 -4.31
CA GLY A 148 -2.81 -1.56 -3.27
C GLY A 148 -3.24 -0.22 -3.83
N MET A 149 -4.44 0.23 -3.46
CA MET A 149 -5.06 1.47 -3.93
C MET A 149 -5.26 1.54 -5.46
N GLY A 150 -5.26 0.40 -6.17
CA GLY A 150 -5.26 0.37 -7.64
C GLY A 150 -6.41 1.14 -8.27
N LEU A 151 -7.65 0.98 -7.75
CA LEU A 151 -8.82 1.72 -8.23
C LEU A 151 -8.69 3.22 -7.96
N ILE A 152 -8.23 3.60 -6.77
CA ILE A 152 -8.08 4.99 -6.35
C ILE A 152 -7.04 5.70 -7.22
N ILE A 153 -5.86 5.08 -7.38
CA ILE A 153 -4.77 5.62 -8.21
C ILE A 153 -5.21 5.72 -9.68
N THR A 154 -5.86 4.68 -10.21
CA THR A 154 -6.37 4.66 -11.57
C THR A 154 -7.36 5.80 -11.80
N THR A 155 -8.33 5.97 -10.91
CA THR A 155 -9.35 7.02 -11.02
C THR A 155 -8.74 8.41 -10.87
N PHE A 156 -7.82 8.57 -9.91
CA PHE A 156 -7.08 9.82 -9.72
C PHE A 156 -6.32 10.23 -10.99
N MET A 157 -5.52 9.32 -11.53
CA MET A 157 -4.71 9.59 -12.72
C MET A 157 -5.53 9.88 -13.99
N ILE A 158 -6.68 9.22 -14.15
CA ILE A 158 -7.62 9.50 -15.25
C ILE A 158 -8.23 10.89 -15.10
N GLY A 159 -8.51 11.32 -13.86
CA GLY A 159 -9.07 12.65 -13.57
C GLY A 159 -8.08 13.80 -13.75
N LEU A 160 -6.78 13.53 -13.71
CA LEU A 160 -5.77 14.55 -13.90
C LEU A 160 -5.72 15.06 -15.35
N LYS A 161 -5.63 16.37 -15.49
CA LYS A 161 -5.39 17.04 -16.78
C LYS A 161 -4.05 17.75 -16.71
N ALA A 162 -3.14 17.41 -17.61
CA ALA A 162 -1.92 18.20 -17.75
C ALA A 162 -2.24 19.60 -18.31
N PRO A 163 -1.45 20.64 -17.99
CA PRO A 163 -1.61 21.98 -18.56
C PRO A 163 -1.63 21.99 -20.11
N SER A 164 -0.96 21.00 -20.73
CA SER A 164 -0.94 20.78 -22.19
C SER A 164 -2.20 20.12 -22.75
N GLY A 165 -3.22 19.80 -21.92
CA GLY A 165 -4.42 19.08 -22.33
C GLY A 165 -4.24 17.57 -22.54
N VAL A 166 -3.05 17.04 -22.32
CA VAL A 166 -2.77 15.60 -22.42
C VAL A 166 -3.43 14.87 -21.27
N ASN A 167 -4.12 13.75 -21.56
CA ASN A 167 -4.67 12.86 -20.55
C ASN A 167 -3.70 11.71 -20.24
N PHE A 168 -3.82 11.16 -19.02
CA PHE A 168 -2.94 10.10 -18.54
C PHE A 168 -3.48 8.68 -18.77
N ILE A 169 -4.55 8.49 -19.56
CA ILE A 169 -5.20 7.19 -19.76
C ILE A 169 -4.21 6.13 -20.27
N LYS A 170 -3.36 6.48 -21.24
CA LYS A 170 -2.35 5.55 -21.74
C LYS A 170 -1.34 5.15 -20.67
N ALA A 171 -0.87 6.09 -19.86
CA ALA A 171 0.04 5.83 -18.75
C ALA A 171 -0.60 4.92 -17.69
N VAL A 172 -1.88 5.14 -17.39
CA VAL A 172 -2.67 4.30 -16.48
C VAL A 172 -2.78 2.86 -16.98
N ILE A 173 -3.07 2.67 -18.27
CA ILE A 173 -3.15 1.33 -18.87
C ILE A 173 -1.79 0.63 -18.76
N VAL A 174 -0.71 1.30 -19.15
CA VAL A 174 0.66 0.75 -19.05
C VAL A 174 1.02 0.43 -17.60
N GLY A 175 0.68 1.31 -16.66
CA GLY A 175 0.92 1.11 -15.24
C GLY A 175 0.19 -0.13 -14.69
N ASN A 176 -1.10 -0.28 -15.01
CA ASN A 176 -1.89 -1.47 -14.59
C ASN A 176 -1.36 -2.76 -15.23
N VAL A 177 -0.98 -2.75 -16.51
CA VAL A 177 -0.34 -3.90 -17.16
C VAL A 177 0.99 -4.23 -16.49
N GLY A 178 1.79 -3.21 -16.18
CA GLY A 178 3.05 -3.35 -15.45
C GLY A 178 2.84 -3.96 -14.04
N ALA A 179 1.81 -3.53 -13.33
CA ALA A 179 1.44 -4.09 -12.02
C ALA A 179 1.08 -5.59 -12.14
N VAL A 180 0.31 -5.98 -13.16
CA VAL A 180 -0.04 -7.39 -13.41
C VAL A 180 1.22 -8.21 -13.70
N VAL A 181 2.05 -7.78 -14.63
CA VAL A 181 3.29 -8.50 -14.99
C VAL A 181 4.25 -8.58 -13.81
N GLY A 182 4.48 -7.45 -13.13
CA GLY A 182 5.35 -7.38 -11.96
C GLY A 182 4.88 -8.27 -10.82
N SER A 183 3.57 -8.30 -10.55
CA SER A 183 2.98 -9.15 -9.51
C SER A 183 3.11 -10.66 -9.84
N ILE A 184 2.96 -11.05 -11.11
CA ILE A 184 3.17 -12.44 -11.54
C ILE A 184 4.61 -12.87 -11.29
N VAL A 185 5.58 -12.07 -11.75
CA VAL A 185 7.02 -12.35 -11.56
C VAL A 185 7.36 -12.42 -10.08
N SER A 186 6.94 -11.43 -9.31
CA SER A 186 7.20 -11.33 -7.87
C SER A 186 6.61 -12.51 -7.10
N ALA A 187 5.35 -12.87 -7.34
CA ALA A 187 4.70 -14.01 -6.70
C ALA A 187 5.41 -15.33 -7.03
N ARG A 188 5.80 -15.54 -8.28
CA ARG A 188 6.54 -16.74 -8.71
C ARG A 188 7.91 -16.84 -8.03
N LEU A 189 8.67 -15.76 -7.99
CA LEU A 189 9.97 -15.71 -7.31
C LEU A 189 9.83 -15.98 -5.81
N MET A 190 8.82 -15.37 -5.18
CA MET A 190 8.55 -15.56 -3.75
C MET A 190 8.18 -17.03 -3.45
N LEU A 191 7.31 -17.64 -4.25
CA LEU A 191 6.95 -19.07 -4.11
C LEU A 191 8.16 -19.97 -4.24
N CYS A 192 9.04 -19.71 -5.21
CA CYS A 192 10.26 -20.47 -5.42
C CYS A 192 11.19 -20.40 -4.20
N LYS A 193 11.39 -19.20 -3.66
CA LYS A 193 12.21 -18.94 -2.48
C LYS A 193 11.63 -19.59 -1.22
N THR A 194 10.35 -19.38 -0.96
CA THR A 194 9.69 -19.88 0.25
C THR A 194 9.60 -21.41 0.26
N LYS A 195 9.30 -22.02 -0.90
CA LYS A 195 9.29 -23.48 -1.02
C LYS A 195 10.68 -24.10 -0.80
N LYS A 196 11.74 -23.41 -1.21
CA LYS A 196 13.13 -23.87 -1.00
C LYS A 196 13.52 -23.81 0.48
N ASN A 197 13.08 -22.80 1.21
CA ASN A 197 13.38 -22.66 2.63
C ASN A 197 12.68 -23.74 3.47
N LEU A 198 11.38 -24.02 3.22
CA LEU A 198 10.64 -25.09 3.90
C LEU A 198 11.11 -26.52 3.59
N ARG A 199 12.02 -26.69 2.64
CA ARG A 199 12.64 -27.98 2.32
C ARG A 199 13.99 -28.20 3.06
N LYS A 200 14.47 -27.13 3.73
CA LYS A 200 15.73 -27.15 4.47
C LYS A 200 15.52 -27.33 5.98
N ASP A 201 14.30 -27.01 6.46
CA ASP A 201 13.80 -27.30 7.80
C ASP A 201 13.08 -28.65 7.83
#